data_7426c0d4bdbcb819593ebdefd1d7f739
#
_entry.id   7426c0d4bdbcb819593ebdefd1d7f739
#
_cell.length_a   1.000
_cell.length_b   1.000
_cell.length_c   1.000
_cell.angle_alpha   90.00
_cell.angle_beta   90.00
_cell.angle_gamma   90.00
#
_symmetry.space_group_name_H-M   'P 1'
#
loop_
_entity.id
_entity.type
_entity.pdbx_description
1 polymer ?
#
loop_
_entity_poly.entity_id
_entity_poly.type
_entity_poly.pdbx_seq_one_letter_code
_entity_poly.pdbx_strand_id
1 'polypeptide(L)'
;SVPSATCPEMATALGRLLQNDVRNRDWAQLARYRADNETVKPPAAGDARVVFMGDSITDGWQQPRYGGFFPGKPYIDRGISGQTTPQMLVRFRPDVIDLKPKVVVILAGTNDIAGNTGPTTNEEIEANLTSMSELAHANSIRVVLASVTPVSAYHVATPTGVPQTTLRPMTRIRALNDWIKSYAEAHNAIYLDYFSAMVDQSGVMQEELTADDLHPNIKGYAIMGPLAEAAIARALK
;
A
#
# COMPACT_ATOMS: atom_id res chain seq x y z
N SER A 1 12.05 40.65 17.58
CA SER A 1 13.19 39.79 17.93
C SER A 1 12.87 38.39 17.52
N VAL A 2 13.69 37.81 16.64
CA VAL A 2 13.58 36.38 16.26
C VAL A 2 14.03 35.58 17.48
N PRO A 3 13.24 34.62 17.99
CA PRO A 3 13.69 33.78 19.11
C PRO A 3 14.94 33.03 18.68
N SER A 4 15.99 33.01 19.49
CA SER A 4 17.19 32.22 19.24
C SER A 4 16.84 30.75 19.47
N ALA A 5 16.77 29.98 18.39
CA ALA A 5 16.56 28.53 18.48
C ALA A 5 17.75 27.86 19.19
N THR A 6 17.48 26.89 20.05
CA THR A 6 18.53 26.10 20.72
C THR A 6 19.23 25.17 19.73
N CYS A 7 20.46 24.72 20.02
CA CYS A 7 21.20 23.77 19.20
C CYS A 7 20.38 22.50 18.85
N PRO A 8 19.65 21.85 19.79
CA PRO A 8 18.80 20.71 19.46
C PRO A 8 17.62 21.05 18.52
N GLU A 9 17.02 22.22 18.67
CA GLU A 9 15.94 22.68 17.78
C GLU A 9 16.44 22.96 16.37
N MET A 10 17.62 23.57 16.24
CA MET A 10 18.27 23.78 14.94
C MET A 10 18.67 22.45 14.29
N ALA A 11 19.21 21.50 15.04
CA ALA A 11 19.55 20.16 14.52
C ALA A 11 18.30 19.42 14.03
N THR A 12 17.20 19.50 14.77
CA THR A 12 15.90 18.92 14.38
C THR A 12 15.35 19.58 13.12
N ALA A 13 15.40 20.93 13.04
CA ALA A 13 14.96 21.66 11.86
C ALA A 13 15.81 21.34 10.63
N LEU A 14 17.12 21.28 10.78
CA LEU A 14 18.05 20.89 9.72
C LEU A 14 17.79 19.46 9.25
N GLY A 15 17.58 18.52 10.18
CA GLY A 15 17.21 17.13 9.85
C GLY A 15 15.93 17.06 9.03
N ARG A 16 14.89 17.82 9.37
CA ARG A 16 13.66 17.92 8.59
C ARG A 16 13.88 18.52 7.19
N LEU A 17 14.70 19.56 7.09
CA LEU A 17 15.03 20.18 5.80
C LEU A 17 15.79 19.20 4.88
N LEU A 18 16.77 18.45 5.43
CA LEU A 18 17.50 17.43 4.69
C LEU A 18 16.59 16.28 4.24
N GLN A 19 15.68 15.81 5.10
CA GLN A 19 14.69 14.79 4.74
C GLN A 19 13.75 15.29 3.65
N ASN A 20 13.32 16.55 3.71
CA ASN A 20 12.47 17.15 2.68
C ASN A 20 13.24 17.29 1.35
N ASP A 21 14.53 17.67 1.39
CA ASP A 21 15.36 17.74 0.18
C ASP A 21 15.52 16.36 -0.49
N VAL A 22 15.79 15.31 0.28
CA VAL A 22 15.84 13.93 -0.25
C VAL A 22 14.49 13.53 -0.86
N ARG A 23 13.37 13.81 -0.19
CA ARG A 23 12.03 13.55 -0.72
C ARG A 23 11.72 14.34 -1.99
N ASN A 24 12.19 15.57 -2.09
CA ASN A 24 12.00 16.39 -3.29
C ASN A 24 12.84 15.89 -4.47
N ARG A 25 14.03 15.32 -4.22
CA ARG A 25 14.92 14.78 -5.26
C ARG A 25 14.49 13.40 -5.73
N ASP A 26 13.92 12.59 -4.86
CA ASP A 26 13.40 11.25 -5.15
C ASP A 26 11.99 11.10 -4.57
N TRP A 27 11.05 11.89 -5.11
CA TRP A 27 9.68 11.97 -4.61
C TRP A 27 8.97 10.61 -4.58
N ALA A 28 9.20 9.77 -5.59
CA ALA A 28 8.62 8.43 -5.66
C ALA A 28 9.46 7.37 -4.94
N GLN A 29 10.58 7.75 -4.32
CA GLN A 29 11.51 6.86 -3.63
C GLN A 29 12.02 5.70 -4.53
N LEU A 30 12.42 6.02 -5.76
CA LEU A 30 12.98 5.07 -6.72
C LEU A 30 14.26 4.40 -6.22
N ALA A 31 14.98 5.04 -5.31
CA ALA A 31 16.18 4.48 -4.69
C ALA A 31 15.87 3.38 -3.67
N ARG A 32 14.63 3.32 -3.12
CA ARG A 32 14.27 2.46 -1.97
C ARG A 32 14.57 0.99 -2.20
N TYR A 33 14.21 0.47 -3.37
CA TYR A 33 14.38 -0.95 -3.71
C TYR A 33 15.41 -1.20 -4.81
N ARG A 34 16.19 -0.18 -5.23
CA ARG A 34 17.13 -0.32 -6.33
C ARG A 34 18.16 -1.44 -6.11
N ALA A 35 18.82 -1.44 -4.97
CA ALA A 35 19.81 -2.47 -4.63
C ALA A 35 19.17 -3.85 -4.49
N ASP A 36 17.99 -3.93 -3.87
CA ASP A 36 17.26 -5.19 -3.72
C ASP A 36 16.85 -5.74 -5.09
N ASN A 37 16.34 -4.88 -5.98
CA ASN A 37 15.92 -5.27 -7.33
C ASN A 37 17.09 -5.84 -8.16
N GLU A 38 18.30 -5.29 -8.02
CA GLU A 38 19.51 -5.79 -8.67
C GLU A 38 19.89 -7.22 -8.24
N THR A 39 19.48 -7.63 -7.02
CA THR A 39 19.75 -8.97 -6.50
C THR A 39 18.69 -10.00 -6.88
N VAL A 40 17.52 -9.56 -7.34
CA VAL A 40 16.42 -10.46 -7.72
C VAL A 40 16.78 -11.21 -9.00
N LYS A 41 17.02 -12.52 -8.86
CA LYS A 41 17.31 -13.38 -10.02
C LYS A 41 16.09 -13.44 -10.96
N PRO A 42 16.30 -13.64 -12.27
CA PRO A 42 15.20 -13.95 -13.18
C PRO A 42 14.35 -15.12 -12.64
N PRO A 43 13.01 -15.10 -12.84
CA PRO A 43 12.18 -16.20 -12.40
C PRO A 43 12.57 -17.50 -13.12
N ALA A 44 12.65 -18.60 -12.39
CA ALA A 44 12.86 -19.91 -13.00
C ALA A 44 11.60 -20.34 -13.78
N ALA A 45 11.79 -21.30 -14.70
CA ALA A 45 10.66 -21.87 -15.42
C ALA A 45 9.67 -22.48 -14.41
N GLY A 46 8.41 -22.05 -14.47
CA GLY A 46 7.37 -22.49 -13.54
C GLY A 46 7.20 -21.64 -12.28
N ASP A 47 8.12 -20.75 -11.96
CA ASP A 47 7.96 -19.85 -10.80
C ASP A 47 6.68 -19.02 -10.88
N ALA A 48 5.91 -19.07 -9.80
CA ALA A 48 4.73 -18.23 -9.61
C ALA A 48 5.11 -16.97 -8.80
N ARG A 49 6.12 -16.21 -9.28
CA ARG A 49 6.51 -14.96 -8.62
C ARG A 49 5.34 -14.00 -8.53
N VAL A 50 5.14 -13.44 -7.35
CA VAL A 50 4.13 -12.41 -7.09
C VAL A 50 4.83 -11.19 -6.52
N VAL A 51 4.45 -10.01 -6.97
CA VAL A 51 4.89 -8.74 -6.36
C VAL A 51 3.69 -8.10 -5.66
N PHE A 52 3.90 -7.66 -4.43
CA PHE A 52 2.93 -6.86 -3.68
C PHE A 52 3.36 -5.40 -3.74
N MET A 53 2.65 -4.62 -4.52
CA MET A 53 2.82 -3.17 -4.62
C MET A 53 1.89 -2.50 -3.62
N GLY A 54 2.44 -1.64 -2.75
CA GLY A 54 1.61 -0.99 -1.73
C GLY A 54 2.33 0.09 -0.92
N ASP A 55 1.68 0.45 0.15
CA ASP A 55 2.12 1.46 1.12
C ASP A 55 2.66 0.83 2.43
N SER A 56 2.43 1.52 3.57
CA SER A 56 2.85 1.05 4.90
C SER A 56 2.19 -0.26 5.33
N ILE A 57 1.00 -0.58 4.83
CA ILE A 57 0.31 -1.82 5.16
C ILE A 57 1.04 -3.00 4.50
N THR A 58 1.55 -2.83 3.30
CA THR A 58 2.39 -3.83 2.62
C THR A 58 3.81 -3.84 3.23
N ASP A 59 4.50 -2.70 3.30
CA ASP A 59 5.85 -2.54 3.88
C ASP A 59 5.96 -3.11 5.31
N GLY A 60 4.95 -2.83 6.14
CA GLY A 60 4.87 -3.30 7.51
C GLY A 60 4.75 -4.81 7.67
N TRP A 61 4.20 -5.50 6.68
CA TRP A 61 3.95 -6.95 6.75
C TRP A 61 5.22 -7.78 6.85
N GLN A 62 6.37 -7.26 6.36
CA GLN A 62 7.67 -7.93 6.47
C GLN A 62 8.21 -8.00 7.91
N GLN A 63 7.65 -7.25 8.86
CA GLN A 63 8.17 -7.20 10.21
C GLN A 63 8.06 -8.58 10.89
N PRO A 64 9.13 -9.08 11.54
CA PRO A 64 9.14 -10.41 12.18
C PRO A 64 8.01 -10.64 13.19
N ARG A 65 7.56 -9.56 13.83
CA ARG A 65 6.43 -9.60 14.79
C ARG A 65 5.10 -10.03 14.17
N TYR A 66 4.99 -10.00 12.83
CA TYR A 66 3.77 -10.40 12.10
C TYR A 66 3.89 -11.79 11.46
N GLY A 67 4.92 -12.58 11.83
CA GLY A 67 5.10 -13.94 11.33
C GLY A 67 5.87 -14.05 10.01
N GLY A 68 6.33 -12.94 9.49
CA GLY A 68 7.04 -12.84 8.21
C GLY A 68 6.11 -12.77 7.00
N PHE A 69 6.66 -12.28 5.89
CA PHE A 69 5.94 -12.07 4.65
C PHE A 69 5.91 -13.36 3.82
N PHE A 70 4.82 -14.09 3.89
CA PHE A 70 4.55 -15.34 3.15
C PHE A 70 5.75 -16.31 3.10
N PRO A 71 6.16 -16.91 4.23
CA PRO A 71 7.34 -17.77 4.30
C PRO A 71 7.30 -18.90 3.28
N GLY A 72 8.40 -19.09 2.55
CA GLY A 72 8.53 -20.15 1.54
C GLY A 72 7.83 -19.91 0.21
N LYS A 73 7.18 -18.75 0.03
CA LYS A 73 6.56 -18.35 -1.25
C LYS A 73 7.50 -17.44 -2.06
N PRO A 74 7.48 -17.50 -3.39
CA PRO A 74 8.26 -16.61 -4.24
C PRO A 74 7.57 -15.23 -4.35
N TYR A 75 7.20 -14.64 -3.22
CA TYR A 75 6.50 -13.36 -3.14
C TYR A 75 7.46 -12.25 -2.73
N ILE A 76 7.37 -11.12 -3.39
CA ILE A 76 8.25 -9.97 -3.20
C ILE A 76 7.40 -8.80 -2.72
N ASP A 77 7.77 -8.27 -1.57
CA ASP A 77 7.18 -7.06 -1.02
C ASP A 77 7.83 -5.83 -1.67
N ARG A 78 6.99 -4.92 -2.15
CA ARG A 78 7.35 -3.60 -2.69
C ARG A 78 6.43 -2.53 -2.09
N GLY A 79 6.13 -2.67 -0.80
CA GLY A 79 5.48 -1.63 0.00
C GLY A 79 6.45 -0.51 0.34
N ILE A 80 5.98 0.73 0.35
CA ILE A 80 6.71 1.88 0.89
C ILE A 80 5.77 2.72 1.74
N SER A 81 6.11 2.85 3.01
CA SER A 81 5.29 3.55 4.00
C SER A 81 4.95 4.99 3.59
N GLY A 82 3.66 5.33 3.68
CA GLY A 82 3.16 6.68 3.40
C GLY A 82 2.92 7.00 1.92
N GLN A 83 3.26 6.10 0.99
CA GLN A 83 3.12 6.36 -0.44
C GLN A 83 1.66 6.42 -0.90
N THR A 84 1.46 7.27 -1.90
CA THR A 84 0.22 7.48 -2.64
C THR A 84 0.29 6.82 -4.03
N THR A 85 -0.85 6.68 -4.69
CA THR A 85 -0.95 6.01 -6.00
C THR A 85 -0.07 6.64 -7.09
N PRO A 86 0.08 7.97 -7.22
CA PRO A 86 0.98 8.54 -8.22
C PRO A 86 2.46 8.19 -7.96
N GLN A 87 2.89 8.08 -6.69
CA GLN A 87 4.24 7.64 -6.36
C GLN A 87 4.45 6.17 -6.74
N MET A 88 3.47 5.31 -6.47
CA MET A 88 3.49 3.90 -6.86
C MET A 88 3.54 3.73 -8.39
N LEU A 89 2.77 4.53 -9.13
CA LEU A 89 2.76 4.53 -10.59
C LEU A 89 4.16 4.85 -11.17
N VAL A 90 4.85 5.87 -10.64
CA VAL A 90 6.20 6.24 -11.09
C VAL A 90 7.22 5.10 -10.91
N ARG A 91 7.15 4.35 -9.80
CA ARG A 91 8.07 3.23 -9.52
C ARG A 91 7.55 1.87 -10.01
N PHE A 92 6.40 1.82 -10.66
CA PHE A 92 5.78 0.56 -11.07
C PHE A 92 6.65 -0.27 -12.00
N ARG A 93 7.40 0.39 -12.91
CA ARG A 93 8.30 -0.32 -13.80
C ARG A 93 9.45 -1.02 -13.05
N PRO A 94 10.32 -0.31 -12.31
CA PRO A 94 11.47 -0.95 -11.64
C PRO A 94 11.06 -1.93 -10.55
N ASP A 95 9.96 -1.68 -9.84
CA ASP A 95 9.57 -2.44 -8.66
C ASP A 95 8.56 -3.58 -8.96
N VAL A 96 7.96 -3.59 -10.15
CA VAL A 96 7.03 -4.63 -10.58
C VAL A 96 7.43 -5.23 -11.92
N ILE A 97 7.39 -4.44 -12.99
CA ILE A 97 7.51 -4.96 -14.37
C ILE A 97 8.87 -5.64 -14.59
N ASP A 98 9.95 -4.98 -14.18
CA ASP A 98 11.32 -5.46 -14.40
C ASP A 98 11.63 -6.71 -13.56
N LEU A 99 10.87 -6.96 -12.49
CA LEU A 99 10.95 -8.18 -11.68
C LEU A 99 10.25 -9.39 -12.34
N LYS A 100 9.51 -9.16 -13.42
CA LYS A 100 8.83 -10.20 -14.22
C LYS A 100 7.95 -11.14 -13.39
N PRO A 101 7.03 -10.63 -12.54
CA PRO A 101 6.11 -11.49 -11.82
C PRO A 101 5.03 -12.06 -12.74
N LYS A 102 4.39 -13.15 -12.32
CA LYS A 102 3.15 -13.63 -12.95
C LYS A 102 1.92 -12.85 -12.47
N VAL A 103 1.98 -12.36 -11.23
CA VAL A 103 0.87 -11.65 -10.59
C VAL A 103 1.43 -10.44 -9.86
N VAL A 104 0.72 -9.33 -9.92
CA VAL A 104 0.89 -8.18 -9.01
C VAL A 104 -0.35 -8.03 -8.14
N VAL A 105 -0.16 -7.90 -6.83
CA VAL A 105 -1.19 -7.50 -5.87
C VAL A 105 -1.00 -6.03 -5.57
N ILE A 106 -2.02 -5.20 -5.81
CA ILE A 106 -1.95 -3.74 -5.59
C ILE A 106 -2.90 -3.38 -4.45
N LEU A 107 -2.34 -2.86 -3.36
CA LEU A 107 -3.08 -2.27 -2.24
C LEU A 107 -2.68 -0.81 -2.11
N ALA A 108 -3.56 0.11 -2.50
CA ALA A 108 -3.27 1.54 -2.58
C ALA A 108 -4.52 2.41 -2.43
N GLY A 109 -4.33 3.68 -2.04
CA GLY A 109 -5.40 4.69 -1.97
C GLY A 109 -5.62 5.26 -0.57
N THR A 110 -5.25 4.56 0.50
CA THR A 110 -5.48 5.05 1.87
C THR A 110 -4.72 6.35 2.17
N ASN A 111 -3.51 6.49 1.64
CA ASN A 111 -2.68 7.70 1.82
C ASN A 111 -3.07 8.84 0.88
N ASP A 112 -3.62 8.51 -0.28
CA ASP A 112 -4.23 9.48 -1.19
C ASP A 112 -5.44 10.14 -0.52
N ILE A 113 -6.34 9.32 0.03
CA ILE A 113 -7.52 9.79 0.78
C ILE A 113 -7.11 10.69 1.95
N ALA A 114 -6.01 10.36 2.65
CA ALA A 114 -5.47 11.16 3.75
C ALA A 114 -4.74 12.44 3.30
N GLY A 115 -4.49 12.61 2.00
CA GLY A 115 -3.84 13.79 1.45
C GLY A 115 -2.32 13.84 1.68
N ASN A 116 -1.64 12.70 1.78
CA ASN A 116 -0.20 12.63 2.07
C ASN A 116 0.66 13.38 1.04
N THR A 117 0.22 13.49 -0.20
CA THR A 117 0.90 14.25 -1.27
C THR A 117 0.08 15.46 -1.75
N GLY A 118 -0.88 15.87 -0.95
CA GLY A 118 -1.82 16.95 -1.26
C GLY A 118 -3.25 16.45 -1.47
N PRO A 119 -4.20 17.38 -1.65
CA PRO A 119 -5.59 17.02 -1.93
C PRO A 119 -5.69 16.17 -3.20
N THR A 120 -6.53 15.13 -3.16
CA THR A 120 -6.80 14.27 -4.32
C THR A 120 -8.26 13.82 -4.32
N THR A 121 -8.81 13.48 -5.47
CA THR A 121 -10.15 12.92 -5.64
C THR A 121 -10.09 11.40 -5.77
N ASN A 122 -11.24 10.71 -5.69
CA ASN A 122 -11.26 9.27 -5.95
C ASN A 122 -10.96 8.99 -7.43
N GLU A 123 -11.43 9.81 -8.34
CA GLU A 123 -11.20 9.69 -9.79
C GLU A 123 -9.70 9.75 -10.14
N GLU A 124 -8.91 10.55 -9.42
CA GLU A 124 -7.44 10.59 -9.59
C GLU A 124 -6.76 9.31 -9.08
N ILE A 125 -7.25 8.75 -7.98
CA ILE A 125 -6.79 7.45 -7.47
C ILE A 125 -7.14 6.33 -8.46
N GLU A 126 -8.37 6.32 -8.95
CA GLU A 126 -8.90 5.39 -9.96
C GLU A 126 -8.07 5.43 -11.24
N ALA A 127 -7.73 6.62 -11.73
CA ALA A 127 -6.89 6.79 -12.92
C ALA A 127 -5.48 6.19 -12.73
N ASN A 128 -4.88 6.35 -11.55
CA ASN A 128 -3.57 5.77 -11.24
C ASN A 128 -3.64 4.24 -11.13
N LEU A 129 -4.69 3.69 -10.49
CA LEU A 129 -4.92 2.24 -10.40
C LEU A 129 -5.17 1.63 -11.79
N THR A 130 -5.95 2.32 -12.64
CA THR A 130 -6.16 1.97 -14.05
C THR A 130 -4.83 1.89 -14.79
N SER A 131 -4.01 2.94 -14.71
CA SER A 131 -2.70 3.01 -15.37
C SER A 131 -1.77 1.88 -14.94
N MET A 132 -1.69 1.57 -13.63
CA MET A 132 -0.88 0.46 -13.13
C MET A 132 -1.41 -0.90 -13.64
N SER A 133 -2.73 -1.08 -13.71
CA SER A 133 -3.35 -2.29 -14.23
C SER A 133 -3.09 -2.48 -15.72
N GLU A 134 -3.21 -1.42 -16.51
CA GLU A 134 -2.91 -1.43 -17.94
C GLU A 134 -1.43 -1.73 -18.21
N LEU A 135 -0.52 -1.11 -17.45
CA LEU A 135 0.92 -1.40 -17.51
C LEU A 135 1.23 -2.87 -17.19
N ALA A 136 0.57 -3.44 -16.16
CA ALA A 136 0.72 -4.85 -15.82
C ALA A 136 0.24 -5.75 -16.96
N HIS A 137 -0.95 -5.53 -17.47
CA HIS A 137 -1.53 -6.31 -18.58
C HIS A 137 -0.67 -6.22 -19.85
N ALA A 138 -0.19 -5.03 -20.21
CA ALA A 138 0.71 -4.84 -21.35
C ALA A 138 2.03 -5.61 -21.24
N ASN A 139 2.41 -6.01 -20.02
CA ASN A 139 3.59 -6.83 -19.73
C ASN A 139 3.24 -8.28 -19.33
N SER A 140 2.02 -8.75 -19.65
CA SER A 140 1.54 -10.11 -19.37
C SER A 140 1.55 -10.47 -17.88
N ILE A 141 1.38 -9.48 -17.01
CA ILE A 141 1.26 -9.63 -15.57
C ILE A 141 -0.22 -9.62 -15.20
N ARG A 142 -0.69 -10.61 -14.48
CA ARG A 142 -2.06 -10.68 -13.99
C ARG A 142 -2.22 -9.76 -12.78
N VAL A 143 -3.38 -9.13 -12.65
CA VAL A 143 -3.63 -8.11 -11.64
C VAL A 143 -4.59 -8.61 -10.58
N VAL A 144 -4.22 -8.41 -9.32
CA VAL A 144 -5.09 -8.51 -8.15
C VAL A 144 -5.20 -7.11 -7.55
N LEU A 145 -6.40 -6.54 -7.55
CA LEU A 145 -6.69 -5.26 -6.93
C LEU A 145 -7.32 -5.50 -5.56
N ALA A 146 -6.63 -5.09 -4.51
CA ALA A 146 -7.13 -5.18 -3.15
C ALA A 146 -7.99 -3.97 -2.80
N SER A 147 -9.08 -4.21 -2.07
CA SER A 147 -9.83 -3.14 -1.43
C SER A 147 -8.94 -2.40 -0.43
N VAL A 148 -9.09 -1.09 -0.35
CA VAL A 148 -8.53 -0.29 0.74
C VAL A 148 -9.11 -0.80 2.06
N THR A 149 -8.25 -1.08 3.04
CA THR A 149 -8.67 -1.55 4.36
C THR A 149 -9.50 -0.49 5.09
N PRO A 150 -10.42 -0.89 5.98
CA PRO A 150 -11.12 0.08 6.82
C PRO A 150 -10.16 0.77 7.79
N VAL A 151 -10.60 1.86 8.39
CA VAL A 151 -9.93 2.54 9.51
C VAL A 151 -10.93 2.69 10.67
N SER A 152 -10.44 3.01 11.86
CA SER A 152 -11.27 3.23 13.05
C SER A 152 -10.89 4.53 13.77
N ALA A 153 -11.44 4.73 14.96
CA ALA A 153 -11.15 5.87 15.84
C ALA A 153 -11.19 5.45 17.32
N TYR A 154 -10.88 4.20 17.61
CA TYR A 154 -10.93 3.66 18.97
C TYR A 154 -9.75 4.12 19.83
N HIS A 155 -8.56 4.26 19.22
CA HIS A 155 -7.30 4.51 19.94
C HIS A 155 -6.87 5.97 19.93
N VAL A 156 -7.38 6.81 19.01
CA VAL A 156 -7.03 8.23 18.84
C VAL A 156 -5.51 8.48 18.83
N ALA A 157 -4.75 7.52 18.35
CA ALA A 157 -3.28 7.48 18.44
C ALA A 157 -2.57 8.10 17.22
N THR A 158 -3.14 9.15 16.60
CA THR A 158 -2.42 9.86 15.54
C THR A 158 -1.47 10.90 16.12
N PRO A 159 -0.30 11.14 15.50
CA PRO A 159 0.62 12.21 15.95
C PRO A 159 -0.02 13.60 15.99
N THR A 160 -1.09 13.82 15.24
CA THR A 160 -1.83 15.09 15.15
C THR A 160 -3.04 15.14 16.08
N GLY A 161 -3.40 14.03 16.74
CA GLY A 161 -4.64 13.93 17.54
C GLY A 161 -5.93 13.88 16.70
N VAL A 162 -5.82 13.85 15.36
CA VAL A 162 -6.98 13.75 14.45
C VAL A 162 -7.32 12.27 14.24
N PRO A 163 -8.58 11.83 14.46
CA PRO A 163 -8.96 10.43 14.23
C PRO A 163 -8.72 9.98 12.79
N GLN A 164 -8.37 8.70 12.60
CA GLN A 164 -8.15 8.13 11.26
C GLN A 164 -9.40 8.22 10.38
N THR A 165 -10.59 8.06 10.97
CA THR A 165 -11.87 8.22 10.24
C THR A 165 -12.16 9.64 9.76
N THR A 166 -11.51 10.65 10.35
CA THR A 166 -11.55 12.04 9.86
C THR A 166 -10.60 12.24 8.69
N LEU A 167 -9.37 11.71 8.79
CA LEU A 167 -8.37 11.78 7.72
C LEU A 167 -8.76 10.92 6.52
N ARG A 168 -9.46 9.81 6.78
CA ARG A 168 -9.88 8.81 5.79
C ARG A 168 -11.39 8.53 5.94
N PRO A 169 -12.26 9.42 5.44
CA PRO A 169 -13.70 9.23 5.56
C PRO A 169 -14.13 7.88 4.98
N MET A 170 -14.86 7.09 5.79
CA MET A 170 -15.31 5.75 5.39
C MET A 170 -16.18 5.76 4.14
N THR A 171 -16.88 6.85 3.88
CA THR A 171 -17.65 7.04 2.62
C THR A 171 -16.75 7.07 1.40
N ARG A 172 -15.58 7.74 1.49
CA ARG A 172 -14.59 7.76 0.39
C ARG A 172 -13.95 6.38 0.18
N ILE A 173 -13.57 5.70 1.28
CA ILE A 173 -13.01 4.33 1.21
C ILE A 173 -14.02 3.39 0.54
N ARG A 174 -15.28 3.42 0.95
CA ARG A 174 -16.33 2.55 0.36
C ARG A 174 -16.53 2.84 -1.12
N ALA A 175 -16.66 4.11 -1.50
CA ALA A 175 -16.84 4.50 -2.90
C ALA A 175 -15.66 4.03 -3.76
N LEU A 176 -14.42 4.19 -3.29
CA LEU A 176 -13.24 3.71 -3.99
C LEU A 176 -13.24 2.17 -4.09
N ASN A 177 -13.62 1.46 -3.02
CA ASN A 177 -13.69 0.00 -3.03
C ASN A 177 -14.77 -0.55 -3.98
N ASP A 178 -15.91 0.12 -4.06
CA ASP A 178 -16.98 -0.22 -5.03
C ASP A 178 -16.47 -0.06 -6.47
N TRP A 179 -15.73 1.03 -6.73
CA TRP A 179 -15.09 1.22 -8.02
C TRP A 179 -14.02 0.15 -8.30
N ILE A 180 -13.10 -0.13 -7.35
CA ILE A 180 -12.06 -1.16 -7.51
C ILE A 180 -12.69 -2.50 -7.87
N LYS A 181 -13.77 -2.88 -7.20
CA LYS A 181 -14.50 -4.12 -7.47
C LYS A 181 -15.04 -4.15 -8.90
N SER A 182 -15.78 -3.10 -9.27
CA SER A 182 -16.39 -2.99 -10.60
C SER A 182 -15.34 -2.98 -11.71
N TYR A 183 -14.25 -2.25 -11.49
CA TYR A 183 -13.12 -2.20 -12.42
C TYR A 183 -12.47 -3.58 -12.59
N ALA A 184 -12.18 -4.28 -11.50
CA ALA A 184 -11.57 -5.61 -11.55
C ALA A 184 -12.45 -6.60 -12.34
N GLU A 185 -13.76 -6.59 -12.10
CA GLU A 185 -14.73 -7.44 -12.81
C GLU A 185 -14.78 -7.13 -14.31
N ALA A 186 -14.66 -5.85 -14.69
CA ALA A 186 -14.73 -5.42 -16.09
C ALA A 186 -13.41 -5.61 -16.87
N HIS A 187 -12.25 -5.68 -16.20
CA HIS A 187 -10.93 -5.61 -16.84
C HIS A 187 -10.04 -6.83 -16.59
N ASN A 188 -10.65 -8.02 -16.38
CA ASN A 188 -9.91 -9.28 -16.20
C ASN A 188 -8.86 -9.21 -15.07
N ALA A 189 -9.21 -8.51 -13.99
CA ALA A 189 -8.45 -8.48 -12.74
C ALA A 189 -9.20 -9.24 -11.64
N ILE A 190 -8.50 -9.63 -10.59
CA ILE A 190 -9.10 -10.28 -9.43
C ILE A 190 -9.33 -9.23 -8.34
N TYR A 191 -10.57 -9.07 -7.91
CA TYR A 191 -10.86 -8.29 -6.70
C TYR A 191 -10.50 -9.09 -5.45
N LEU A 192 -9.73 -8.47 -4.55
CA LEU A 192 -9.31 -9.01 -3.26
C LEU A 192 -9.97 -8.18 -2.15
N ASP A 193 -10.96 -8.76 -1.49
CA ASP A 193 -11.75 -8.07 -0.47
C ASP A 193 -11.15 -8.22 0.94
N TYR A 194 -10.24 -7.32 1.29
CA TYR A 194 -9.80 -7.16 2.67
C TYR A 194 -10.82 -6.41 3.52
N PHE A 195 -11.51 -5.42 2.91
CA PHE A 195 -12.38 -4.51 3.64
C PHE A 195 -13.49 -5.26 4.37
N SER A 196 -14.25 -6.09 3.68
CA SER A 196 -15.40 -6.82 4.27
C SER A 196 -14.98 -7.78 5.39
N ALA A 197 -13.76 -8.33 5.33
CA ALA A 197 -13.25 -9.23 6.36
C ALA A 197 -12.75 -8.50 7.62
N MET A 198 -12.55 -7.19 7.55
CA MET A 198 -11.93 -6.41 8.62
C MET A 198 -12.85 -5.36 9.26
N VAL A 199 -14.04 -5.14 8.71
CA VAL A 199 -15.02 -4.22 9.30
C VAL A 199 -15.81 -4.87 10.44
N ASP A 200 -16.19 -4.05 11.42
CA ASP A 200 -17.16 -4.40 12.45
C ASP A 200 -18.60 -4.04 12.05
N GLN A 201 -19.55 -4.20 12.98
CA GLN A 201 -20.95 -3.86 12.76
C GLN A 201 -21.20 -2.36 12.55
N SER A 202 -20.30 -1.50 13.04
CA SER A 202 -20.34 -0.05 12.82
C SER A 202 -19.75 0.34 11.46
N GLY A 203 -19.12 -0.62 10.77
CA GLY A 203 -18.53 -0.44 9.46
C GLY A 203 -17.20 0.28 9.47
N VAL A 204 -16.47 0.23 10.58
CA VAL A 204 -15.08 0.68 10.76
C VAL A 204 -14.19 -0.53 11.03
N MET A 205 -12.84 -0.35 11.06
CA MET A 205 -11.94 -1.47 11.37
C MET A 205 -12.24 -2.04 12.76
N GLN A 206 -12.30 -3.37 12.86
CA GLN A 206 -12.46 -4.06 14.15
C GLN A 206 -11.30 -3.67 15.08
N GLU A 207 -11.61 -3.32 16.33
CA GLU A 207 -10.65 -2.77 17.29
C GLU A 207 -9.46 -3.70 17.53
N GLU A 208 -9.70 -5.01 17.63
CA GLU A 208 -8.65 -6.00 17.86
C GLU A 208 -7.72 -6.24 16.67
N LEU A 209 -8.00 -5.70 15.49
CA LEU A 209 -7.17 -5.88 14.28
C LEU A 209 -6.12 -4.79 14.10
N THR A 210 -6.15 -3.75 14.92
CA THR A 210 -5.25 -2.61 14.83
C THR A 210 -4.80 -2.12 16.20
N ALA A 211 -3.74 -1.35 16.27
CA ALA A 211 -3.31 -0.66 17.49
C ALA A 211 -3.24 0.86 17.32
N ASP A 212 -3.45 1.36 16.09
CA ASP A 212 -3.37 2.78 15.73
C ASP A 212 -4.50 3.22 14.80
N ASP A 213 -5.56 2.42 14.73
CA ASP A 213 -6.76 2.68 13.92
C ASP A 213 -6.55 2.66 12.40
N LEU A 214 -5.35 2.30 11.92
CA LEU A 214 -4.98 2.28 10.50
C LEU A 214 -4.27 0.98 10.08
N HIS A 215 -3.16 0.66 10.77
CA HIS A 215 -2.31 -0.46 10.38
C HIS A 215 -2.81 -1.78 10.98
N PRO A 216 -2.93 -2.85 10.19
CA PRO A 216 -3.21 -4.17 10.72
C PRO A 216 -2.12 -4.62 11.71
N ASN A 217 -2.54 -5.19 12.82
CA ASN A 217 -1.66 -5.92 13.72
C ASN A 217 -1.54 -7.39 13.29
N ILE A 218 -0.92 -8.24 14.12
CA ILE A 218 -0.74 -9.67 13.81
C ILE A 218 -2.07 -10.38 13.49
N LYS A 219 -3.18 -10.03 14.16
CA LYS A 219 -4.50 -10.61 13.87
C LYS A 219 -5.05 -10.11 12.53
N GLY A 220 -4.84 -8.82 12.21
CA GLY A 220 -5.23 -8.25 10.94
C GLY A 220 -4.49 -8.93 9.77
N TYR A 221 -3.17 -9.08 9.85
CA TYR A 221 -2.41 -9.79 8.83
C TYR A 221 -2.76 -11.29 8.74
N ALA A 222 -3.14 -11.92 9.85
CA ALA A 222 -3.61 -13.31 9.83
C ALA A 222 -4.93 -13.49 9.05
N ILE A 223 -5.77 -12.45 8.96
CA ILE A 223 -6.95 -12.42 8.08
C ILE A 223 -6.53 -12.14 6.64
N MET A 224 -5.66 -11.17 6.41
CA MET A 224 -5.25 -10.73 5.07
C MET A 224 -4.50 -11.82 4.29
N GLY A 225 -3.63 -12.59 4.96
CA GLY A 225 -2.77 -13.58 4.30
C GLY A 225 -3.54 -14.63 3.50
N PRO A 226 -4.46 -15.41 4.11
CA PRO A 226 -5.26 -16.39 3.39
C PRO A 226 -6.11 -15.81 2.26
N LEU A 227 -6.64 -14.58 2.42
CA LEU A 227 -7.40 -13.91 1.38
C LEU A 227 -6.52 -13.56 0.17
N ALA A 228 -5.30 -13.06 0.42
CA ALA A 228 -4.33 -12.80 -0.64
C ALA A 228 -3.96 -14.07 -1.39
N GLU A 229 -3.64 -15.17 -0.69
CA GLU A 229 -3.30 -16.44 -1.31
C GLU A 229 -4.45 -16.99 -2.16
N ALA A 230 -5.69 -16.88 -1.69
CA ALA A 230 -6.86 -17.30 -2.47
C ALA A 230 -7.05 -16.46 -3.74
N ALA A 231 -6.85 -15.14 -3.67
CA ALA A 231 -6.91 -14.25 -4.82
C ALA A 231 -5.78 -14.52 -5.82
N ILE A 232 -4.55 -14.72 -5.36
CA ILE A 232 -3.39 -15.07 -6.18
C ILE A 232 -3.62 -16.42 -6.89
N ALA A 233 -4.14 -17.42 -6.17
CA ALA A 233 -4.44 -18.73 -6.76
C ALA A 233 -5.50 -18.64 -7.87
N ARG A 234 -6.48 -17.73 -7.76
CA ARG A 234 -7.45 -17.43 -8.84
C ARG A 234 -6.77 -16.74 -10.02
N ALA A 235 -5.87 -15.78 -9.74
CA ALA A 235 -5.14 -15.08 -10.80
C ALA A 235 -4.18 -15.99 -11.57
N LEU A 236 -3.65 -17.06 -10.98
CA LEU A 236 -2.72 -17.99 -11.61
C LEU A 236 -3.40 -19.07 -12.51
N LYS A 237 -4.72 -19.20 -12.46
CA LYS A 237 -5.51 -20.06 -13.35
C LYS A 237 -5.71 -19.39 -14.71
#